data_9a659af343f0cacd818d791b7a48821c
#
_entry.id   9a659af343f0cacd818d791b7a48821c
#
_cell.length_a   1.000
_cell.length_b   1.000
_cell.length_c   1.000
_cell.angle_alpha   90.00
_cell.angle_beta   90.00
_cell.angle_gamma   90.00
#
_symmetry.space_group_name_H-M   'P 1'
#
loop_
_entity.id
_entity.type
_entity.pdbx_description
1 polymer ?
#
loop_
_entity_poly.entity_id
_entity_poly.type
_entity_poly.pdbx_seq_one_letter_code
_entity_poly.pdbx_strand_id
1 'polypeptide(L)'
;DGKAGWALEREYAEAAARVMTLSTPKTIYEFAGTPRTYADLAAGIAGEFHVKPVTDDQYLAGLKQAGLPQPVAELITSFQTLIREGGLQPTSDDLTQVLGHPLTPLADAIKEVLA
;
A
#
# COMPACT_ATOMS: atom_id res chain seq x y z
N ASP A 1 -7.33 6.10 -11.84
CA ASP A 1 -6.24 5.25 -11.37
C ASP A 1 -5.35 6.01 -10.38
N GLY A 2 -5.60 5.82 -9.10
CA GLY A 2 -4.83 6.48 -8.05
C GLY A 2 -3.58 5.70 -7.65
N LYS A 3 -2.69 6.36 -6.90
CA LYS A 3 -1.50 5.74 -6.32
C LYS A 3 -1.62 5.68 -4.81
N ALA A 4 -1.15 4.59 -4.22
CA ALA A 4 -0.93 4.45 -2.79
C ALA A 4 0.52 4.05 -2.53
N GLY A 5 1.01 4.32 -1.33
CA GLY A 5 2.36 3.91 -0.91
C GLY A 5 2.38 2.42 -0.57
N TRP A 6 3.32 1.67 -1.14
CA TRP A 6 3.50 0.24 -0.93
C TRP A 6 4.90 -0.08 -0.44
N ALA A 7 4.98 -0.84 0.62
CA ALA A 7 6.22 -1.44 1.14
C ALA A 7 5.88 -2.75 1.87
N LEU A 8 6.88 -3.57 2.12
CA LEU A 8 6.69 -4.78 2.93
C LEU A 8 6.43 -4.43 4.39
N GLU A 9 5.57 -5.18 5.04
CA GLU A 9 5.26 -5.00 6.47
C GLU A 9 6.53 -5.03 7.33
N ARG A 10 7.48 -5.94 7.02
CA ARG A 10 8.75 -6.02 7.74
C ARG A 10 9.60 -4.76 7.62
N GLU A 11 9.51 -4.02 6.51
CA GLU A 11 10.24 -2.75 6.32
C GLU A 11 9.67 -1.66 7.22
N TYR A 12 8.36 -1.59 7.38
CA TYR A 12 7.73 -0.72 8.38
C TYR A 12 8.15 -1.09 9.80
N ALA A 13 8.15 -2.38 10.13
CA ALA A 13 8.56 -2.87 11.44
C ALA A 13 10.03 -2.55 11.74
N GLU A 14 10.93 -2.74 10.77
CA GLU A 14 12.34 -2.38 10.90
C GLU A 14 12.51 -0.87 11.15
N ALA A 15 11.82 -0.03 10.38
CA ALA A 15 11.87 1.41 10.56
C ALA A 15 11.37 1.84 11.94
N ALA A 16 10.26 1.28 12.40
CA ALA A 16 9.73 1.56 13.73
C ALA A 16 10.73 1.18 14.83
N ALA A 17 11.38 0.02 14.74
CA ALA A 17 12.42 -0.41 15.66
C ALA A 17 13.63 0.53 15.65
N ARG A 18 14.04 0.99 14.46
CA ARG A 18 15.18 1.93 14.33
C ARG A 18 14.88 3.29 14.96
N VAL A 19 13.68 3.81 14.81
CA VAL A 19 13.28 5.09 15.45
C VAL A 19 13.45 5.02 16.95
N MET A 20 13.11 3.90 17.57
CA MET A 20 13.23 3.71 19.02
C MET A 20 14.69 3.73 19.52
N THR A 21 15.65 3.55 18.63
CA THR A 21 17.08 3.55 18.97
C THR A 21 17.79 4.87 18.62
N LEU A 22 17.09 5.83 18.02
CA LEU A 22 17.65 7.12 17.66
C LEU A 22 17.87 7.98 18.91
N SER A 23 19.02 8.68 18.97
CA SER A 23 19.34 9.59 20.07
C SER A 23 18.50 10.88 20.04
N THR A 24 18.15 11.33 18.82
CA THR A 24 17.38 12.57 18.59
C THR A 24 16.28 12.32 17.55
N PRO A 25 15.24 11.53 17.89
CA PRO A 25 14.16 11.28 16.95
C PRO A 25 13.34 12.53 16.69
N LYS A 26 12.73 12.59 15.50
CA LYS A 26 11.70 13.59 15.21
C LYS A 26 10.47 13.35 16.09
N THR A 27 9.63 14.38 16.23
CA THR A 27 8.33 14.26 16.92
C THR A 27 7.34 13.40 16.13
N ILE A 28 7.40 13.46 14.79
CA ILE A 28 6.50 12.74 13.89
C ILE A 28 7.33 12.17 12.74
N TYR A 29 7.04 10.92 12.39
CA TYR A 29 7.49 10.24 11.18
C TYR A 29 6.30 9.85 10.34
N GLU A 30 6.35 10.12 9.06
CA GLU A 30 5.37 9.68 8.08
C GLU A 30 5.95 8.52 7.27
N PHE A 31 5.68 7.28 7.70
CA PHE A 31 6.15 6.09 7.02
C PHE A 31 5.20 5.71 5.90
N ALA A 32 5.68 5.82 4.67
CA ALA A 32 4.95 5.40 3.50
C ALA A 32 5.90 4.82 2.47
N GLY A 33 5.44 3.78 1.78
CA GLY A 33 6.20 3.12 0.73
C GLY A 33 6.15 3.86 -0.60
N THR A 34 6.70 3.25 -1.64
CA THR A 34 6.72 3.82 -2.99
C THR A 34 5.31 3.93 -3.56
N PRO A 35 4.93 5.10 -4.14
CA PRO A 35 3.63 5.26 -4.79
C PRO A 35 3.48 4.34 -6.00
N ARG A 36 2.45 3.50 -6.01
CA ARG A 36 2.14 2.54 -7.08
C ARG A 36 0.66 2.52 -7.39
N THR A 37 0.35 2.24 -8.65
CA THR A 37 -1.02 1.92 -9.09
C THR A 37 -1.29 0.42 -8.96
N TYR A 38 -2.56 0.01 -9.08
CA TYR A 38 -2.89 -1.41 -9.19
C TYR A 38 -2.32 -2.06 -10.46
N ALA A 39 -2.17 -1.29 -11.54
CA ALA A 39 -1.49 -1.78 -12.75
C ALA A 39 -0.02 -2.10 -12.50
N ASP A 40 0.68 -1.28 -11.70
CA ASP A 40 2.07 -1.57 -11.29
C ASP A 40 2.14 -2.87 -10.49
N LEU A 41 1.20 -3.10 -9.56
CA LEU A 41 1.13 -4.33 -8.78
C LEU A 41 0.87 -5.54 -9.68
N ALA A 42 -0.10 -5.44 -10.59
CA ALA A 42 -0.41 -6.51 -11.54
C ALA A 42 0.80 -6.88 -12.40
N ALA A 43 1.55 -5.89 -12.87
CA ALA A 43 2.77 -6.10 -13.66
C ALA A 43 3.90 -6.77 -12.85
N GLY A 44 3.90 -6.64 -11.53
CA GLY A 44 4.87 -7.29 -10.64
C GLY A 44 4.56 -8.75 -10.35
N ILE A 45 3.36 -9.24 -10.63
CA ILE A 45 2.94 -10.63 -10.42
C ILE A 45 3.32 -11.46 -11.64
N ALA A 46 3.89 -12.65 -11.42
CA ALA A 46 4.19 -13.55 -12.51
C ALA A 46 2.90 -14.10 -13.15
N GLY A 47 2.73 -13.90 -14.46
CA GLY A 47 1.55 -14.30 -15.22
C GLY A 47 0.90 -13.14 -15.95
N GLU A 48 -0.22 -13.40 -16.63
CA GLU A 48 -1.02 -12.38 -17.30
C GLU A 48 -2.16 -11.94 -16.37
N PHE A 49 -2.02 -10.75 -15.80
CA PHE A 49 -3.03 -10.13 -14.95
C PHE A 49 -3.46 -8.79 -15.53
N HIS A 50 -4.75 -8.57 -15.57
CA HIS A 50 -5.34 -7.32 -16.05
C HIS A 50 -6.18 -6.67 -14.95
N VAL A 51 -5.92 -5.40 -14.68
CA VAL A 51 -6.75 -4.62 -13.77
C VAL A 51 -8.01 -4.21 -14.51
N LYS A 52 -9.17 -4.69 -14.03
CA LYS A 52 -10.47 -4.32 -14.57
C LYS A 52 -11.00 -3.08 -13.83
N PRO A 53 -11.17 -1.95 -14.52
CA PRO A 53 -11.81 -0.79 -13.91
C PRO A 53 -13.26 -1.10 -13.58
N VAL A 54 -13.71 -0.73 -12.39
CA VAL A 54 -15.09 -0.85 -11.93
C VAL A 54 -15.50 0.43 -11.21
N THR A 55 -16.79 0.69 -11.15
CA THR A 55 -17.33 1.80 -10.33
C THR A 55 -17.34 1.42 -8.86
N ASP A 56 -17.45 2.41 -7.97
CA ASP A 56 -17.54 2.18 -6.53
C ASP A 56 -18.73 1.28 -6.17
N ASP A 57 -19.89 1.46 -6.84
CA ASP A 57 -21.06 0.62 -6.65
C ASP A 57 -20.82 -0.84 -7.08
N GLN A 58 -20.14 -1.04 -8.19
CA GLN A 58 -19.77 -2.38 -8.67
C GLN A 58 -18.79 -3.06 -7.72
N TYR A 59 -17.81 -2.29 -7.21
CA TYR A 59 -16.83 -2.79 -6.24
C TYR A 59 -17.50 -3.17 -4.92
N LEU A 60 -18.36 -2.29 -4.38
CA LEU A 60 -19.16 -2.55 -3.18
C LEU A 60 -20.02 -3.80 -3.34
N ALA A 61 -20.74 -3.93 -4.48
CA ALA A 61 -21.56 -5.10 -4.76
C ALA A 61 -20.72 -6.40 -4.80
N GLY A 62 -19.54 -6.35 -5.41
CA GLY A 62 -18.60 -7.47 -5.45
C GLY A 62 -18.14 -7.91 -4.06
N LEU A 63 -17.80 -6.97 -3.18
CA LEU A 63 -17.38 -7.26 -1.80
C LEU A 63 -18.53 -7.90 -0.99
N LYS A 64 -19.75 -7.41 -1.15
CA LYS A 64 -20.93 -8.00 -0.51
C LYS A 64 -21.20 -9.41 -1.03
N GLN A 65 -21.06 -9.62 -2.33
CA GLN A 65 -21.22 -10.92 -2.97
C GLN A 65 -20.15 -11.93 -2.51
N ALA A 66 -18.94 -11.45 -2.17
CA ALA A 66 -17.88 -12.24 -1.57
C ALA A 66 -18.11 -12.54 -0.06
N GLY A 67 -19.23 -12.08 0.51
CA GLY A 67 -19.63 -12.40 1.87
C GLY A 67 -19.21 -11.38 2.93
N LEU A 68 -18.68 -10.21 2.54
CA LEU A 68 -18.35 -9.17 3.52
C LEU A 68 -19.62 -8.48 4.04
N PRO A 69 -19.71 -8.24 5.37
CA PRO A 69 -20.78 -7.41 5.93
C PRO A 69 -20.79 -6.01 5.33
N GLN A 70 -21.98 -5.44 5.15
CA GLN A 70 -22.13 -4.13 4.49
C GLN A 70 -21.23 -3.02 5.08
N PRO A 71 -21.13 -2.81 6.41
CA PRO A 71 -20.26 -1.76 6.96
C PRO A 71 -18.77 -1.95 6.60
N VAL A 72 -18.32 -3.20 6.52
CA VAL A 72 -16.93 -3.53 6.14
C VAL A 72 -16.72 -3.29 4.65
N ALA A 73 -17.66 -3.69 3.80
CA ALA A 73 -17.60 -3.46 2.37
C ALA A 73 -17.60 -1.96 2.03
N GLU A 74 -18.43 -1.16 2.71
CA GLU A 74 -18.46 0.30 2.57
C GLU A 74 -17.14 0.94 2.99
N LEU A 75 -16.54 0.51 4.11
CA LEU A 75 -15.24 0.99 4.57
C LEU A 75 -14.16 0.68 3.54
N ILE A 76 -14.08 -0.53 3.03
CA ILE A 76 -13.09 -0.92 2.03
C ILE A 76 -13.29 -0.13 0.73
N THR A 77 -14.54 0.10 0.32
CA THR A 77 -14.84 0.92 -0.86
C THR A 77 -14.39 2.36 -0.67
N SER A 78 -14.55 2.93 0.53
CA SER A 78 -14.09 4.30 0.82
C SER A 78 -12.57 4.46 0.69
N PHE A 79 -11.78 3.42 0.98
CA PHE A 79 -10.34 3.44 0.74
C PHE A 79 -10.00 3.52 -0.75
N GLN A 80 -10.80 2.90 -1.62
CA GLN A 80 -10.60 3.02 -3.08
C GLN A 80 -10.86 4.46 -3.56
N THR A 81 -11.84 5.12 -3.00
CA THR A 81 -12.09 6.54 -3.26
C THR A 81 -10.89 7.40 -2.82
N LEU A 82 -10.37 7.18 -1.60
CA LEU A 82 -9.18 7.87 -1.11
C LEU A 82 -7.95 7.65 -2.02
N ILE A 83 -7.73 6.43 -2.49
CA ILE A 83 -6.63 6.12 -3.42
C ILE A 83 -6.81 6.88 -4.73
N ARG A 84 -8.02 6.88 -5.28
CA ARG A 84 -8.34 7.57 -6.53
C ARG A 84 -8.14 9.09 -6.43
N GLU A 85 -8.46 9.67 -5.29
CA GLU A 85 -8.32 11.10 -5.00
C GLU A 85 -6.89 11.50 -4.57
N GLY A 86 -5.98 10.53 -4.46
CA GLY A 86 -4.59 10.77 -4.08
C GLY A 86 -4.36 10.93 -2.58
N GLY A 87 -5.38 10.66 -1.75
CA GLY A 87 -5.28 10.80 -0.30
C GLY A 87 -4.33 9.81 0.38
N LEU A 88 -3.96 8.73 -0.31
CA LEU A 88 -2.98 7.75 0.15
C LEU A 88 -1.67 7.78 -0.65
N GLN A 89 -1.47 8.81 -1.47
CA GLN A 89 -0.20 8.99 -2.16
C GLN A 89 0.80 9.67 -1.22
N PRO A 90 1.92 9.00 -0.89
CA PRO A 90 2.89 9.57 0.03
C PRO A 90 3.66 10.72 -0.59
N THR A 91 4.05 11.66 0.27
CA THR A 91 4.94 12.78 -0.05
C THR A 91 6.22 12.74 0.76
N SER A 92 6.32 11.85 1.74
CA SER A 92 7.45 11.71 2.66
C SER A 92 8.41 10.61 2.22
N ASP A 93 9.70 10.81 2.46
CA ASP A 93 10.77 9.82 2.30
C ASP A 93 11.30 9.31 3.67
N ASP A 94 10.61 9.59 4.74
CA ASP A 94 11.01 9.22 6.10
C ASP A 94 11.29 7.72 6.24
N LEU A 95 10.51 6.86 5.58
CA LEU A 95 10.68 5.42 5.68
C LEU A 95 12.08 4.98 5.18
N THR A 96 12.46 5.38 3.99
CA THR A 96 13.78 5.03 3.42
C THR A 96 14.93 5.71 4.15
N GLN A 97 14.74 6.92 4.64
CA GLN A 97 15.75 7.61 5.44
C GLN A 97 16.01 6.91 6.77
N VAL A 98 14.96 6.48 7.47
CA VAL A 98 15.10 5.73 8.73
C VAL A 98 15.70 4.35 8.50
N LEU A 99 15.29 3.64 7.44
CA LEU A 99 15.86 2.34 7.07
C LEU A 99 17.35 2.43 6.70
N GLY A 100 17.78 3.54 6.10
CA GLY A 100 19.16 3.71 5.60
C GLY A 100 19.48 2.88 4.36
N HIS A 101 18.46 2.29 3.72
CA HIS A 101 18.55 1.53 2.48
C HIS A 101 17.26 1.66 1.65
N PRO A 102 17.32 1.39 0.33
CA PRO A 102 16.11 1.38 -0.50
C PRO A 102 15.11 0.31 -0.06
N LEU A 103 13.84 0.54 -0.39
CA LEU A 103 12.81 -0.48 -0.23
C LEU A 103 13.05 -1.66 -1.17
N THR A 104 12.56 -2.83 -0.78
CA THR A 104 12.59 -4.02 -1.62
C THR A 104 11.89 -3.73 -2.94
N PRO A 105 12.51 -4.04 -4.10
CA PRO A 105 11.87 -3.85 -5.40
C PRO A 105 10.51 -4.56 -5.48
N LEU A 106 9.53 -3.95 -6.13
CA LEU A 106 8.14 -4.42 -6.13
C LEU A 106 8.00 -5.89 -6.52
N ALA A 107 8.68 -6.33 -7.58
CA ALA A 107 8.60 -7.72 -8.05
C ALA A 107 9.14 -8.72 -7.01
N ASP A 108 10.20 -8.34 -6.28
CA ASP A 108 10.77 -9.19 -5.24
C ASP A 108 9.91 -9.19 -3.98
N ALA A 109 9.34 -8.03 -3.62
CA ALA A 109 8.39 -7.92 -2.53
C ALA A 109 7.14 -8.79 -2.78
N ILE A 110 6.59 -8.77 -3.98
CA ILE A 110 5.45 -9.62 -4.36
C ILE A 110 5.81 -11.11 -4.27
N LYS A 111 6.98 -11.51 -4.75
CA LYS A 111 7.46 -12.90 -4.62
C LYS A 111 7.58 -13.34 -3.17
N GLU A 112 8.11 -12.46 -2.30
CA GLU A 112 8.24 -12.73 -0.87
C GLU A 112 6.88 -12.98 -0.21
N VAL A 113 5.88 -12.15 -0.54
CA VAL A 113 4.52 -12.27 0.02
C VAL A 113 3.79 -13.53 -0.49
N LEU A 114 4.05 -13.93 -1.73
CA LEU A 114 3.39 -15.08 -2.36
C LEU A 114 4.13 -16.41 -2.14
N ALA A 115 5.27 -16.37 -1.52
CA ALA A 115 6.10 -17.56 -1.27
C ALA A 115 5.50 -18.56 -0.25
#